data_f73e4656c12f647c04e2247728836b7c
#
_entry.id   f73e4656c12f647c04e2247728836b7c
#
_cell.length_a   1.000
_cell.length_b   1.000
_cell.length_c   1.000
_cell.angle_alpha   90.00
_cell.angle_beta   90.00
_cell.angle_gamma   90.00
#
_symmetry.space_group_name_H-M   'P 1'
#
loop_
_entity.id
_entity.type
_entity.pdbx_description
1 polymer ?
#
loop_
_entity_poly.entity_id
_entity_poly.type
_entity_poly.pdbx_seq_one_letter_code
_entity_poly.pdbx_strand_id
1 'polypeptide(L)'
;MSKAHECINWIKEYFKDNPDGKAIIGISGGKDSTIAAALCVEALGADRVIGVMMPQGHQTDIGDSKEVCDMLGITSLTINIGHTCTVLMDWIAGSLTFAPHNKEYMPDAVTTVISNPMIKTNLPARIRMTTLYAVAALYPNSRVVNTCNRSEDYVGYSTKFGDAAGDFSPLGKLTVREVLEIGDELGLPEHLVHKAPSDGMCGKTDEDNLGFTYEQLDDYILGTGAVDAEVVEKIERLHKATRHKYKPMPTFSPNDFCALPSQVYIDFDK
;
A
#
# COMPACT_ATOMS: atom_id res chain seq x y z
N MET A 1 -0.06 26.27 9.44
CA MET A 1 1.04 25.30 9.18
C MET A 1 0.57 24.51 7.98
N SER A 2 1.44 24.21 7.03
CA SER A 2 1.03 23.42 5.86
C SER A 2 0.91 21.94 6.21
N LYS A 3 0.17 21.18 5.38
CA LYS A 3 -0.01 19.74 5.58
C LYS A 3 1.32 18.98 5.52
N ALA A 4 2.23 19.36 4.61
CA ALA A 4 3.56 18.78 4.54
C ALA A 4 4.32 18.95 5.85
N HIS A 5 4.31 20.18 6.39
CA HIS A 5 4.99 20.47 7.66
C HIS A 5 4.37 19.70 8.86
N GLU A 6 3.05 19.55 8.87
CA GLU A 6 2.36 18.75 9.90
C GLU A 6 2.76 17.27 9.81
N CYS A 7 2.80 16.68 8.60
CA CYS A 7 3.26 15.31 8.38
C CYS A 7 4.72 15.13 8.80
N ILE A 8 5.62 16.05 8.43
CA ILE A 8 7.03 16.01 8.81
C ILE A 8 7.17 16.01 10.33
N ASN A 9 6.46 16.90 11.03
CA ASN A 9 6.51 16.96 12.48
C ASN A 9 5.94 15.70 13.14
N TRP A 10 4.87 15.15 12.57
CA TRP A 10 4.30 13.89 13.05
C TRP A 10 5.28 12.72 12.90
N ILE A 11 6.02 12.62 11.79
CA ILE A 11 7.05 11.60 11.59
C ILE A 11 8.20 11.80 12.60
N LYS A 12 8.65 13.04 12.83
CA LYS A 12 9.67 13.35 13.85
C LYS A 12 9.23 12.88 15.25
N GLU A 13 7.99 13.18 15.62
CA GLU A 13 7.43 12.76 16.92
C GLU A 13 7.32 11.24 17.01
N TYR A 14 6.91 10.54 15.95
CA TYR A 14 6.85 9.08 15.91
C TYR A 14 8.21 8.41 16.14
N PHE A 15 9.30 9.02 15.66
CA PHE A 15 10.65 8.49 15.82
C PHE A 15 11.43 9.07 16.99
N LYS A 16 10.85 9.93 17.83
CA LYS A 16 11.59 10.64 18.91
C LYS A 16 12.30 9.71 19.90
N ASP A 17 11.66 8.58 20.24
CA ASP A 17 12.23 7.59 21.15
C ASP A 17 13.14 6.56 20.46
N ASN A 18 13.32 6.69 19.14
CA ASN A 18 14.11 5.82 18.29
C ASN A 18 15.04 6.63 17.38
N PRO A 19 16.00 7.38 17.93
CA PRO A 19 16.83 8.33 17.16
C PRO A 19 17.69 7.65 16.08
N ASP A 20 18.05 6.38 16.25
CA ASP A 20 18.82 5.59 15.29
C ASP A 20 17.93 4.73 14.36
N GLY A 21 16.64 4.71 14.60
CA GLY A 21 15.67 3.93 13.80
C GLY A 21 15.59 4.48 12.37
N LYS A 22 15.43 3.57 11.40
CA LYS A 22 15.30 3.91 9.97
C LYS A 22 13.89 3.70 9.47
N ALA A 23 13.48 4.52 8.53
CA ALA A 23 12.27 4.32 7.73
C ALA A 23 12.60 3.43 6.52
N ILE A 24 11.97 2.27 6.41
CA ILE A 24 12.14 1.33 5.31
C ILE A 24 10.90 1.47 4.41
N ILE A 25 11.11 1.86 3.17
CA ILE A 25 10.01 2.20 2.26
C ILE A 25 10.13 1.50 0.91
N GLY A 26 9.03 0.95 0.43
CA GLY A 26 8.93 0.44 -0.94
C GLY A 26 8.84 1.59 -1.93
N ILE A 27 9.78 1.67 -2.87
CA ILE A 27 9.78 2.70 -3.91
C ILE A 27 9.27 2.09 -5.21
N SER A 28 8.06 2.46 -5.59
CA SER A 28 7.41 2.01 -6.83
C SER A 28 7.64 2.96 -8.01
N GLY A 29 8.12 4.19 -7.76
CA GLY A 29 8.16 5.26 -8.76
C GLY A 29 6.80 5.96 -8.98
N GLY A 30 5.78 5.59 -8.21
CA GLY A 30 4.49 6.28 -8.17
C GLY A 30 4.47 7.42 -7.13
N LYS A 31 3.51 8.33 -7.27
CA LYS A 31 3.35 9.55 -6.46
C LYS A 31 3.41 9.29 -4.94
N ASP A 32 2.64 8.29 -4.46
CA ASP A 32 2.48 8.07 -3.02
C ASP A 32 3.80 7.61 -2.36
N SER A 33 4.51 6.66 -2.98
CA SER A 33 5.81 6.20 -2.48
C SER A 33 6.87 7.30 -2.54
N THR A 34 6.83 8.15 -3.58
CA THR A 34 7.74 9.29 -3.76
C THR A 34 7.53 10.34 -2.68
N ILE A 35 6.28 10.75 -2.46
CA ILE A 35 5.92 11.78 -1.48
C ILE A 35 6.15 11.27 -0.05
N ALA A 36 5.79 10.02 0.26
CA ALA A 36 6.06 9.43 1.56
C ALA A 36 7.57 9.35 1.86
N ALA A 37 8.40 8.99 0.85
CA ALA A 37 9.84 8.97 1.00
C ALA A 37 10.42 10.37 1.24
N ALA A 38 9.97 11.38 0.49
CA ALA A 38 10.39 12.77 0.66
C ALA A 38 10.02 13.30 2.05
N LEU A 39 8.80 13.06 2.53
CA LEU A 39 8.38 13.40 3.90
C LEU A 39 9.27 12.75 4.96
N CYS A 40 9.65 11.47 4.78
CA CYS A 40 10.55 10.77 5.68
C CYS A 40 11.96 11.38 5.64
N VAL A 41 12.47 11.78 4.47
CA VAL A 41 13.79 12.44 4.33
C VAL A 41 13.78 13.81 5.01
N GLU A 42 12.76 14.62 4.82
CA GLU A 42 12.60 15.92 5.50
C GLU A 42 12.47 15.78 7.03
N ALA A 43 11.90 14.70 7.49
CA ALA A 43 11.73 14.45 8.92
C ALA A 43 12.97 13.88 9.58
N LEU A 44 13.67 12.94 8.95
CA LEU A 44 14.68 12.08 9.56
C LEU A 44 16.08 12.31 9.00
N GLY A 45 16.20 12.89 7.80
CA GLY A 45 17.43 12.93 7.01
C GLY A 45 17.60 11.69 6.13
N ALA A 46 18.28 11.86 4.98
CA ALA A 46 18.44 10.81 3.97
C ALA A 46 19.14 9.54 4.49
N ASP A 47 20.07 9.68 5.43
CA ASP A 47 20.80 8.55 6.04
C ASP A 47 19.91 7.60 6.84
N ARG A 48 18.71 8.05 7.23
CA ARG A 48 17.74 7.29 7.99
C ARG A 48 16.58 6.76 7.15
N VAL A 49 16.63 6.91 5.84
CA VAL A 49 15.60 6.38 4.91
C VAL A 49 16.26 5.36 3.98
N ILE A 50 15.64 4.19 3.86
CA ILE A 50 16.09 3.13 2.95
C ILE A 50 14.96 2.83 1.97
N GLY A 51 15.22 3.10 0.69
CA GLY A 51 14.34 2.77 -0.42
C GLY A 51 14.53 1.32 -0.89
N VAL A 52 13.46 0.57 -1.04
CA VAL A 52 13.50 -0.81 -1.53
C VAL A 52 12.67 -0.91 -2.80
N MET A 53 13.34 -1.08 -3.93
CA MET A 53 12.70 -1.33 -5.22
C MET A 53 12.48 -2.83 -5.39
N MET A 54 11.25 -3.25 -5.67
CA MET A 54 10.88 -4.67 -5.71
C MET A 54 10.16 -5.03 -7.01
N PRO A 55 10.89 -5.02 -8.15
CA PRO A 55 10.31 -5.40 -9.42
C PRO A 55 9.88 -6.87 -9.42
N GLN A 56 8.78 -7.18 -10.12
CA GLN A 56 8.34 -8.54 -10.39
C GLN A 56 8.76 -8.93 -11.82
N GLY A 57 9.95 -9.50 -11.96
CA GLY A 57 10.55 -9.77 -13.28
C GLY A 57 11.13 -8.49 -13.92
N HIS A 58 10.84 -8.29 -15.20
CA HIS A 58 11.23 -7.09 -15.93
C HIS A 58 10.16 -6.00 -15.76
N GLN A 59 10.55 -4.88 -15.18
CA GLN A 59 9.70 -3.71 -14.96
C GLN A 59 10.24 -2.55 -15.78
N THR A 60 9.42 -2.00 -16.69
CA THR A 60 9.85 -0.97 -17.66
C THR A 60 10.07 0.40 -17.02
N ASP A 61 9.34 0.71 -15.95
CA ASP A 61 9.35 1.98 -15.22
C ASP A 61 10.22 1.97 -13.96
N ILE A 62 11.10 0.97 -13.81
CA ILE A 62 12.05 0.92 -12.68
C ILE A 62 12.99 2.15 -12.64
N GLY A 63 13.14 2.85 -13.80
CA GLY A 63 13.87 4.10 -13.89
C GLY A 63 13.35 5.18 -12.95
N ASP A 64 12.04 5.35 -12.87
CA ASP A 64 11.39 6.34 -11.99
C ASP A 64 11.69 6.05 -10.51
N SER A 65 11.68 4.76 -10.12
CA SER A 65 12.04 4.36 -8.75
C SER A 65 13.49 4.69 -8.41
N LYS A 66 14.41 4.54 -9.35
CA LYS A 66 15.82 4.92 -9.17
C LYS A 66 15.98 6.42 -9.10
N GLU A 67 15.32 7.17 -9.99
CA GLU A 67 15.31 8.63 -9.98
C GLU A 67 14.87 9.17 -8.62
N VAL A 68 13.80 8.63 -8.04
CA VAL A 68 13.35 9.02 -6.68
C VAL A 68 14.46 8.79 -5.64
N CYS A 69 15.11 7.62 -5.65
CA CYS A 69 16.17 7.32 -4.69
C CYS A 69 17.39 8.24 -4.86
N ASP A 70 17.79 8.49 -6.10
CA ASP A 70 18.93 9.34 -6.44
C ASP A 70 18.65 10.81 -6.08
N MET A 71 17.47 11.31 -6.41
CA MET A 71 17.02 12.68 -6.09
C MET A 71 16.97 12.92 -4.58
N LEU A 72 16.47 11.96 -3.81
CA LEU A 72 16.36 12.08 -2.36
C LEU A 72 17.68 11.76 -1.63
N GLY A 73 18.70 11.26 -2.34
CA GLY A 73 20.00 10.88 -1.76
C GLY A 73 19.91 9.74 -0.76
N ILE A 74 18.92 8.88 -0.86
CA ILE A 74 18.70 7.77 0.08
C ILE A 74 19.44 6.49 -0.34
N THR A 75 19.81 5.68 0.65
CA THR A 75 20.29 4.32 0.38
C THR A 75 19.18 3.51 -0.29
N SER A 76 19.47 2.84 -1.41
CA SER A 76 18.51 2.05 -2.14
C SER A 76 18.93 0.59 -2.34
N LEU A 77 17.97 -0.32 -2.33
CA LEU A 77 18.12 -1.74 -2.60
C LEU A 77 17.18 -2.14 -3.74
N THR A 78 17.66 -3.00 -4.65
CA THR A 78 16.81 -3.60 -5.68
C THR A 78 16.69 -5.10 -5.44
N ILE A 79 15.49 -5.57 -5.14
CA ILE A 79 15.20 -6.98 -4.82
C ILE A 79 14.10 -7.46 -5.76
N ASN A 80 14.45 -8.24 -6.78
CA ASN A 80 13.49 -8.80 -7.73
C ASN A 80 12.69 -9.93 -7.08
N ILE A 81 11.38 -9.73 -6.91
CA ILE A 81 10.48 -10.70 -6.26
C ILE A 81 9.88 -11.74 -7.24
N GLY A 82 10.13 -11.60 -8.54
CA GLY A 82 9.49 -12.42 -9.58
C GLY A 82 9.72 -13.92 -9.37
N HIS A 83 10.96 -14.33 -9.10
CA HIS A 83 11.29 -15.73 -8.85
C HIS A 83 10.57 -16.28 -7.62
N THR A 84 10.53 -15.54 -6.53
CA THR A 84 9.83 -15.92 -5.28
C THR A 84 8.33 -16.13 -5.53
N CYS A 85 7.70 -15.22 -6.29
CA CYS A 85 6.29 -15.36 -6.67
C CYS A 85 6.05 -16.62 -7.49
N THR A 86 6.89 -16.90 -8.49
CA THR A 86 6.76 -18.08 -9.35
C THR A 86 6.92 -19.37 -8.55
N VAL A 87 7.99 -19.49 -7.77
CA VAL A 87 8.25 -20.70 -6.97
C VAL A 87 7.13 -20.99 -5.98
N LEU A 88 6.59 -19.96 -5.32
CA LEU A 88 5.48 -20.14 -4.39
C LEU A 88 4.19 -20.60 -5.10
N MET A 89 3.89 -20.02 -6.28
CA MET A 89 2.76 -20.47 -7.09
C MET A 89 2.91 -21.93 -7.54
N ASP A 90 4.11 -22.33 -7.97
CA ASP A 90 4.41 -23.71 -8.40
C ASP A 90 4.24 -24.69 -7.24
N TRP A 91 4.68 -24.33 -6.04
CA TRP A 91 4.51 -25.18 -4.86
C TRP A 91 3.05 -25.33 -4.45
N ILE A 92 2.26 -24.24 -4.49
CA ILE A 92 0.81 -24.30 -4.24
C ILE A 92 0.14 -25.21 -5.27
N ALA A 93 0.42 -25.01 -6.56
CA ALA A 93 -0.14 -25.81 -7.62
C ALA A 93 0.24 -27.30 -7.50
N GLY A 94 1.52 -27.59 -7.24
CA GLY A 94 2.01 -28.95 -7.01
C GLY A 94 1.34 -29.62 -5.82
N SER A 95 1.18 -28.90 -4.71
CA SER A 95 0.51 -29.43 -3.51
C SER A 95 -0.96 -29.76 -3.77
N LEU A 96 -1.66 -28.94 -4.56
CA LEU A 96 -3.06 -29.21 -4.95
C LEU A 96 -3.19 -30.39 -5.92
N THR A 97 -2.20 -30.59 -6.81
CA THR A 97 -2.18 -31.69 -7.78
C THR A 97 -1.86 -33.03 -7.15
N PHE A 98 -0.96 -33.05 -6.13
CA PHE A 98 -0.45 -34.27 -5.53
C PHE A 98 -1.03 -34.60 -4.14
N ALA A 99 -2.12 -34.01 -3.74
CA ALA A 99 -2.76 -34.25 -2.44
C ALA A 99 -3.73 -35.46 -2.51
N PRO A 100 -3.27 -36.70 -2.35
CA PRO A 100 -4.09 -37.93 -2.64
C PRO A 100 -5.22 -38.14 -1.62
N HIS A 101 -5.24 -37.43 -0.52
CA HIS A 101 -6.28 -37.52 0.53
C HIS A 101 -7.16 -36.28 0.60
N ASN A 102 -6.99 -35.32 -0.31
CA ASN A 102 -7.79 -34.10 -0.34
C ASN A 102 -9.01 -34.32 -1.25
N LYS A 103 -10.22 -34.05 -0.72
CA LYS A 103 -11.45 -34.06 -1.51
C LYS A 103 -11.47 -32.94 -2.58
N GLU A 104 -10.54 -31.99 -2.47
CA GLU A 104 -10.35 -30.86 -3.38
C GLU A 104 -9.19 -31.09 -4.38
N TYR A 105 -8.97 -32.35 -4.77
CA TYR A 105 -8.02 -32.66 -5.85
C TYR A 105 -8.35 -31.86 -7.12
N MET A 106 -7.41 -31.03 -7.55
CA MET A 106 -7.52 -30.17 -8.73
C MET A 106 -6.52 -30.62 -9.80
N PRO A 107 -6.92 -31.44 -10.79
CA PRO A 107 -6.02 -31.88 -11.86
C PRO A 107 -5.46 -30.71 -12.67
N ASP A 108 -6.21 -29.61 -12.79
CA ASP A 108 -5.82 -28.40 -13.49
C ASP A 108 -5.27 -27.31 -12.55
N ALA A 109 -4.71 -27.72 -11.39
CA ALA A 109 -4.25 -26.80 -10.35
C ALA A 109 -3.24 -25.76 -10.87
N VAL A 110 -2.32 -26.16 -11.74
CA VAL A 110 -1.33 -25.25 -12.34
C VAL A 110 -2.02 -24.12 -13.08
N THR A 111 -2.95 -24.45 -13.99
CA THR A 111 -3.71 -23.44 -14.73
C THR A 111 -4.57 -22.60 -13.79
N THR A 112 -5.25 -23.23 -12.83
CA THR A 112 -6.10 -22.52 -11.86
C THR A 112 -5.32 -21.52 -11.02
N VAL A 113 -4.14 -21.90 -10.49
CA VAL A 113 -3.31 -21.01 -9.67
C VAL A 113 -2.74 -19.87 -10.51
N ILE A 114 -2.18 -20.20 -11.69
CA ILE A 114 -1.54 -19.19 -12.56
C ILE A 114 -2.56 -18.21 -13.16
N SER A 115 -3.79 -18.66 -13.48
CA SER A 115 -4.81 -17.78 -14.06
C SER A 115 -5.62 -16.99 -13.06
N ASN A 116 -5.55 -17.33 -11.76
CA ASN A 116 -6.36 -16.67 -10.73
C ASN A 116 -5.97 -15.20 -10.54
N PRO A 117 -6.87 -14.24 -10.83
CA PRO A 117 -6.55 -12.82 -10.76
C PRO A 117 -6.23 -12.38 -9.32
N MET A 118 -6.88 -12.95 -8.31
CA MET A 118 -6.63 -12.63 -6.91
C MET A 118 -5.22 -13.06 -6.46
N ILE A 119 -4.71 -14.19 -6.96
CA ILE A 119 -3.34 -14.62 -6.69
C ILE A 119 -2.36 -13.69 -7.40
N LYS A 120 -2.59 -13.37 -8.66
CA LYS A 120 -1.74 -12.46 -9.44
C LYS A 120 -1.57 -11.09 -8.79
N THR A 121 -2.63 -10.55 -8.23
CA THR A 121 -2.63 -9.23 -7.58
C THR A 121 -2.07 -9.30 -6.17
N ASN A 122 -2.60 -10.20 -5.33
CA ASN A 122 -2.35 -10.15 -3.90
C ASN A 122 -1.03 -10.84 -3.48
N LEU A 123 -0.56 -11.85 -4.22
CA LEU A 123 0.67 -12.53 -3.87
C LEU A 123 1.90 -11.62 -3.98
N PRO A 124 2.13 -10.91 -5.10
CA PRO A 124 3.26 -9.98 -5.20
C PRO A 124 3.24 -8.89 -4.12
N ALA A 125 2.08 -8.32 -3.81
CA ALA A 125 1.94 -7.31 -2.77
C ALA A 125 2.37 -7.84 -1.38
N ARG A 126 1.99 -9.08 -1.05
CA ARG A 126 2.40 -9.73 0.22
C ARG A 126 3.88 -10.12 0.24
N ILE A 127 4.45 -10.54 -0.89
CA ILE A 127 5.89 -10.80 -0.99
C ILE A 127 6.67 -9.49 -0.81
N ARG A 128 6.21 -8.36 -1.37
CA ARG A 128 6.81 -7.05 -1.13
C ARG A 128 6.79 -6.69 0.34
N MET A 129 5.64 -6.83 1.02
CA MET A 129 5.53 -6.59 2.46
C MET A 129 6.53 -7.45 3.25
N THR A 130 6.58 -8.75 2.99
CA THR A 130 7.52 -9.67 3.65
C THR A 130 8.98 -9.23 3.42
N THR A 131 9.31 -8.79 2.21
CA THR A 131 10.64 -8.29 1.85
C THR A 131 10.98 -7.02 2.62
N LEU A 132 10.07 -6.06 2.73
CA LEU A 132 10.26 -4.82 3.50
C LEU A 132 10.54 -5.12 4.97
N TYR A 133 9.76 -6.00 5.60
CA TYR A 133 9.99 -6.38 7.00
C TYR A 133 11.28 -7.18 7.19
N ALA A 134 11.69 -8.00 6.21
CA ALA A 134 12.98 -8.67 6.24
C ALA A 134 14.16 -7.68 6.17
N VAL A 135 14.05 -6.65 5.32
CA VAL A 135 15.04 -5.56 5.27
C VAL A 135 15.03 -4.76 6.57
N ALA A 136 13.85 -4.43 7.10
CA ALA A 136 13.72 -3.70 8.36
C ALA A 136 14.41 -4.42 9.53
N ALA A 137 14.34 -5.75 9.56
CA ALA A 137 14.99 -6.56 10.59
C ALA A 137 16.53 -6.47 10.60
N LEU A 138 17.15 -5.97 9.53
CA LEU A 138 18.60 -5.75 9.46
C LEU A 138 19.06 -4.50 10.24
N TYR A 139 18.14 -3.61 10.57
CA TYR A 139 18.44 -2.32 11.19
C TYR A 139 17.69 -2.18 12.52
N PRO A 140 18.38 -1.89 13.63
CA PRO A 140 17.72 -1.72 14.92
C PRO A 140 16.66 -0.64 14.88
N ASN A 141 15.54 -0.88 15.58
CA ASN A 141 14.42 0.08 15.75
C ASN A 141 13.82 0.63 14.44
N SER A 142 14.05 -0.04 13.31
CA SER A 142 13.50 0.39 12.02
C SER A 142 12.00 0.13 11.91
N ARG A 143 11.33 0.88 11.05
CA ARG A 143 9.89 0.82 10.81
C ARG A 143 9.61 0.79 9.32
N VAL A 144 8.65 -0.03 8.93
CA VAL A 144 8.16 -0.08 7.55
C VAL A 144 7.13 1.02 7.34
N VAL A 145 7.33 1.81 6.29
CA VAL A 145 6.41 2.89 5.90
C VAL A 145 5.29 2.31 5.06
N ASN A 146 4.05 2.55 5.46
CA ASN A 146 2.89 2.36 4.58
C ASN A 146 2.72 3.58 3.68
N THR A 147 2.44 3.39 2.41
CA THR A 147 2.30 4.45 1.41
C THR A 147 0.87 4.61 0.88
N CYS A 148 -0.10 3.86 1.40
CA CYS A 148 -1.51 4.02 1.04
C CYS A 148 -2.03 5.37 1.54
N ASN A 149 -2.89 5.99 0.74
CA ASN A 149 -3.61 7.22 1.07
C ASN A 149 -5.06 6.92 1.49
N ARG A 150 -5.75 7.95 2.01
CA ARG A 150 -7.13 7.83 2.50
C ARG A 150 -8.12 7.41 1.40
N SER A 151 -7.94 7.89 0.18
CA SER A 151 -8.86 7.60 -0.92
C SER A 151 -8.78 6.13 -1.33
N GLU A 152 -7.57 5.58 -1.45
CA GLU A 152 -7.34 4.14 -1.68
C GLU A 152 -7.92 3.30 -0.54
N ASP A 153 -7.62 3.67 0.70
CA ASP A 153 -8.09 2.98 1.89
C ASP A 153 -9.62 3.01 2.00
N TYR A 154 -10.26 4.12 1.62
CA TYR A 154 -11.71 4.26 1.69
C TYR A 154 -12.44 3.23 0.85
N VAL A 155 -11.98 2.99 -0.37
CA VAL A 155 -12.58 2.01 -1.30
C VAL A 155 -11.90 0.64 -1.24
N GLY A 156 -10.85 0.50 -0.40
CA GLY A 156 -10.10 -0.72 -0.21
C GLY A 156 -9.28 -1.15 -1.42
N TYR A 157 -8.75 -0.19 -2.16
CA TYR A 157 -7.88 -0.42 -3.32
C TYR A 157 -6.45 -0.75 -2.88
N SER A 158 -6.33 -1.81 -2.09
CA SER A 158 -5.06 -2.34 -1.57
C SER A 158 -5.21 -3.80 -1.15
N THR A 159 -4.09 -4.48 -0.96
CA THR A 159 -4.05 -5.86 -0.50
C THR A 159 -3.86 -5.90 1.02
N LYS A 160 -4.84 -6.46 1.75
CA LYS A 160 -4.70 -6.71 3.18
C LYS A 160 -3.46 -7.55 3.48
N PHE A 161 -2.61 -7.08 4.39
CA PHE A 161 -1.30 -7.68 4.72
C PHE A 161 -0.32 -7.73 3.52
N GLY A 162 -0.52 -6.87 2.54
CA GLY A 162 0.40 -6.57 1.45
C GLY A 162 0.79 -5.10 1.49
N ASP A 163 0.42 -4.34 0.48
CA ASP A 163 0.63 -2.90 0.42
C ASP A 163 -0.14 -2.11 1.50
N ALA A 164 -1.26 -2.65 2.02
CA ALA A 164 -1.95 -2.08 3.18
C ALA A 164 -1.19 -2.24 4.52
N ALA A 165 -0.05 -2.95 4.54
CA ALA A 165 0.74 -3.16 5.76
C ALA A 165 1.80 -2.08 5.95
N GLY A 166 2.16 -1.84 7.20
CA GLY A 166 3.22 -0.93 7.63
C GLY A 166 3.19 -0.75 9.14
N ASP A 167 4.23 -0.12 9.66
CA ASP A 167 4.31 0.24 11.08
C ASP A 167 3.77 1.65 11.33
N PHE A 168 3.80 2.50 10.31
CA PHE A 168 3.22 3.85 10.32
C PHE A 168 2.84 4.28 8.91
N SER A 169 1.83 5.16 8.81
CA SER A 169 1.25 5.59 7.54
C SER A 169 1.13 7.11 7.49
N PRO A 170 2.11 7.83 6.92
CA PRO A 170 2.09 9.29 6.85
C PRO A 170 0.98 9.84 5.97
N LEU A 171 0.51 9.06 4.98
CA LEU A 171 -0.52 9.48 4.01
C LEU A 171 -1.92 8.95 4.34
N GLY A 172 -2.07 8.04 5.31
CA GLY A 172 -3.31 7.27 5.52
C GLY A 172 -4.57 8.10 5.89
N LYS A 173 -4.43 9.38 6.23
CA LYS A 173 -5.55 10.30 6.48
C LYS A 173 -5.68 11.38 5.42
N LEU A 174 -4.85 11.37 4.40
CA LEU A 174 -4.82 12.35 3.32
C LEU A 174 -5.47 11.77 2.06
N THR A 175 -6.34 12.53 1.43
CA THR A 175 -6.89 12.19 0.11
C THR A 175 -5.82 12.31 -0.98
N VAL A 176 -6.08 11.74 -2.16
CA VAL A 176 -5.16 11.86 -3.31
C VAL A 176 -4.87 13.32 -3.62
N ARG A 177 -5.88 14.19 -3.61
CA ARG A 177 -5.72 15.64 -3.81
C ARG A 177 -4.74 16.25 -2.81
N GLU A 178 -4.90 15.93 -1.53
CA GLU A 178 -4.02 16.44 -0.47
C GLU A 178 -2.60 15.89 -0.56
N VAL A 179 -2.44 14.65 -1.02
CA VAL A 179 -1.11 14.06 -1.28
C VAL A 179 -0.40 14.79 -2.42
N LEU A 180 -1.10 15.10 -3.52
CA LEU A 180 -0.54 15.87 -4.64
C LEU A 180 -0.13 17.28 -4.19
N GLU A 181 -0.96 17.98 -3.42
CA GLU A 181 -0.63 19.30 -2.84
C GLU A 181 0.68 19.25 -2.03
N ILE A 182 0.90 18.17 -1.25
CA ILE A 182 2.15 17.97 -0.50
C ILE A 182 3.34 17.76 -1.44
N GLY A 183 3.17 16.98 -2.51
CA GLY A 183 4.22 16.76 -3.51
C GLY A 183 4.67 18.07 -4.16
N ASP A 184 3.70 18.93 -4.53
CA ASP A 184 3.96 20.26 -5.11
C ASP A 184 4.65 21.17 -4.09
N GLU A 185 4.19 21.17 -2.83
CA GLU A 185 4.80 21.96 -1.74
C GLU A 185 6.25 21.57 -1.47
N LEU A 186 6.58 20.28 -1.54
CA LEU A 186 7.94 19.77 -1.39
C LEU A 186 8.82 20.04 -2.62
N GLY A 187 8.28 20.57 -3.70
CA GLY A 187 9.01 20.88 -4.93
C GLY A 187 9.47 19.64 -5.69
N LEU A 188 8.76 18.54 -5.55
CA LEU A 188 9.08 17.29 -6.25
C LEU A 188 8.80 17.43 -7.76
N PRO A 189 9.51 16.70 -8.63
CA PRO A 189 9.29 16.76 -10.07
C PRO A 189 7.85 16.44 -10.48
N GLU A 190 7.26 17.27 -11.32
CA GLU A 190 5.87 17.15 -11.79
C GLU A 190 5.57 15.76 -12.37
N HIS A 191 6.50 15.20 -13.16
CA HIS A 191 6.32 13.89 -13.77
C HIS A 191 6.30 12.71 -12.78
N LEU A 192 6.80 12.91 -11.54
CA LEU A 192 6.71 11.91 -10.46
C LEU A 192 5.46 12.11 -9.59
N VAL A 193 5.06 13.36 -9.38
CA VAL A 193 3.90 13.73 -8.54
C VAL A 193 2.60 13.51 -9.32
N HIS A 194 2.52 14.01 -10.56
CA HIS A 194 1.29 13.99 -11.37
C HIS A 194 1.27 12.85 -12.41
N LYS A 195 2.15 11.85 -12.25
CA LYS A 195 2.11 10.62 -13.06
C LYS A 195 0.74 9.94 -12.90
N ALA A 196 0.11 9.61 -14.02
CA ALA A 196 -1.13 8.85 -13.99
C ALA A 196 -0.95 7.54 -13.20
N PRO A 197 -1.80 7.23 -12.21
CA PRO A 197 -1.70 6.01 -11.44
C PRO A 197 -1.89 4.81 -12.37
N SER A 198 -0.92 3.88 -12.35
CA SER A 198 -1.00 2.64 -13.11
C SER A 198 -0.58 1.48 -12.22
N ASP A 199 -1.29 0.37 -12.31
CA ASP A 199 -0.95 -0.87 -11.60
C ASP A 199 0.32 -1.56 -12.16
N GLY A 200 0.89 -1.02 -13.25
CA GLY A 200 2.07 -1.57 -13.92
C GLY A 200 1.87 -2.96 -14.55
N MET A 201 0.65 -3.51 -14.51
CA MET A 201 0.40 -4.90 -14.90
C MET A 201 -0.52 -5.08 -16.11
N CYS A 202 -1.54 -4.26 -16.29
CA CYS A 202 -2.54 -4.48 -17.35
C CYS A 202 -2.80 -3.29 -18.28
N GLY A 203 -2.07 -2.19 -18.15
CA GLY A 203 -2.22 -1.01 -19.01
C GLY A 203 -3.53 -0.24 -18.78
N LYS A 204 -4.26 -0.56 -17.72
CA LYS A 204 -5.40 0.19 -17.24
C LYS A 204 -5.01 1.07 -16.07
N THR A 205 -5.68 2.21 -15.93
CA THR A 205 -5.52 3.07 -14.76
C THR A 205 -6.33 2.52 -13.58
N ASP A 206 -6.00 2.99 -12.37
CA ASP A 206 -6.80 2.68 -11.18
C ASP A 206 -8.26 3.14 -11.35
N GLU A 207 -8.45 4.32 -11.94
CA GLU A 207 -9.78 4.88 -12.22
C GLU A 207 -10.59 4.04 -13.21
N ASP A 208 -9.94 3.43 -14.23
CA ASP A 208 -10.59 2.48 -15.13
C ASP A 208 -11.10 1.23 -14.38
N ASN A 209 -10.35 0.79 -13.36
CA ASN A 209 -10.73 -0.36 -12.55
C ASN A 209 -11.82 -0.02 -11.53
N LEU A 210 -11.79 1.18 -10.96
CA LEU A 210 -12.78 1.66 -9.99
C LEU A 210 -14.10 2.06 -10.67
N GLY A 211 -14.02 2.63 -11.89
CA GLY A 211 -15.14 3.17 -12.64
C GLY A 211 -15.65 4.53 -12.16
N PHE A 212 -14.77 5.28 -11.49
CA PHE A 212 -14.88 6.69 -11.11
C PHE A 212 -13.49 7.28 -10.88
N THR A 213 -13.39 8.62 -10.85
CA THR A 213 -12.10 9.31 -10.67
C THR A 213 -11.76 9.50 -9.20
N TYR A 214 -10.47 9.68 -8.90
CA TYR A 214 -10.04 10.06 -7.55
C TYR A 214 -10.57 11.45 -7.15
N GLU A 215 -10.78 12.36 -8.10
CA GLU A 215 -11.41 13.64 -7.83
C GLU A 215 -12.84 13.48 -7.31
N GLN A 216 -13.66 12.64 -7.95
CA GLN A 216 -15.02 12.33 -7.49
C GLN A 216 -15.01 11.65 -6.11
N LEU A 217 -14.06 10.73 -5.88
CA LEU A 217 -13.90 10.06 -4.60
C LEU A 217 -13.51 11.04 -3.49
N ASP A 218 -12.55 11.94 -3.75
CA ASP A 218 -12.10 12.94 -2.80
C ASP A 218 -13.22 13.94 -2.46
N ASP A 219 -13.98 14.39 -3.47
CA ASP A 219 -15.14 15.26 -3.25
C ASP A 219 -16.20 14.57 -2.38
N TYR A 220 -16.43 13.28 -2.59
CA TYR A 220 -17.32 12.49 -1.75
C TYR A 220 -16.80 12.37 -0.30
N ILE A 221 -15.52 12.04 -0.12
CA ILE A 221 -14.89 11.87 1.21
C ILE A 221 -14.85 13.17 2.00
N LEU A 222 -14.57 14.28 1.32
CA LEU A 222 -14.43 15.62 1.93
C LEU A 222 -15.76 16.38 2.01
N GLY A 223 -16.78 15.96 1.27
CA GLY A 223 -18.04 16.69 1.17
C GLY A 223 -17.92 18.02 0.44
N THR A 224 -16.98 18.15 -0.50
CA THR A 224 -16.62 19.42 -1.16
C THR A 224 -17.27 19.63 -2.54
N GLY A 225 -17.78 18.57 -3.16
CA GLY A 225 -18.36 18.61 -4.49
C GLY A 225 -19.66 17.81 -4.62
N ALA A 226 -20.36 18.01 -5.73
CA ALA A 226 -21.51 17.19 -6.12
C ALA A 226 -21.00 15.96 -6.86
N VAL A 227 -21.29 14.78 -6.34
CA VAL A 227 -20.94 13.50 -6.96
C VAL A 227 -22.23 12.82 -7.43
N ASP A 228 -22.21 12.26 -8.64
CA ASP A 228 -23.35 11.56 -9.21
C ASP A 228 -23.82 10.39 -8.33
N ALA A 229 -25.12 10.21 -8.18
CA ALA A 229 -25.69 9.19 -7.32
C ALA A 229 -25.20 7.75 -7.67
N GLU A 230 -25.00 7.47 -8.95
CA GLU A 230 -24.44 6.19 -9.40
C GLU A 230 -23.00 5.97 -8.93
N VAL A 231 -22.18 7.02 -8.93
CA VAL A 231 -20.80 6.98 -8.43
C VAL A 231 -20.81 6.80 -6.93
N VAL A 232 -21.65 7.52 -6.20
CA VAL A 232 -21.83 7.36 -4.74
C VAL A 232 -22.19 5.92 -4.38
N GLU A 233 -23.14 5.30 -5.10
CA GLU A 233 -23.52 3.91 -4.86
C GLU A 233 -22.33 2.94 -5.06
N LYS A 234 -21.50 3.17 -6.09
CA LYS A 234 -20.30 2.36 -6.35
C LYS A 234 -19.27 2.53 -5.20
N ILE A 235 -19.01 3.76 -4.78
CA ILE A 235 -18.08 4.08 -3.68
C ILE A 235 -18.55 3.38 -2.40
N GLU A 236 -19.80 3.55 -2.00
CA GLU A 236 -20.37 2.95 -0.79
C GLU A 236 -20.32 1.41 -0.82
N ARG A 237 -20.62 0.81 -1.97
CA ARG A 237 -20.52 -0.62 -2.15
C ARG A 237 -19.09 -1.13 -1.93
N LEU A 238 -18.09 -0.47 -2.52
CA LEU A 238 -16.68 -0.82 -2.35
C LEU A 238 -16.25 -0.61 -0.90
N HIS A 239 -16.57 0.53 -0.32
CA HIS A 239 -16.28 0.82 1.09
C HIS A 239 -16.82 -0.28 2.02
N LYS A 240 -18.09 -0.63 1.89
CA LYS A 240 -18.71 -1.67 2.72
C LYS A 240 -18.07 -3.05 2.52
N ALA A 241 -17.79 -3.42 1.26
CA ALA A 241 -17.21 -4.72 0.92
C ALA A 241 -15.77 -4.88 1.43
N THR A 242 -15.00 -3.80 1.46
CA THR A 242 -13.55 -3.82 1.75
C THR A 242 -13.19 -3.39 3.17
N ARG A 243 -14.13 -2.87 3.94
CA ARG A 243 -13.91 -2.35 5.29
C ARG A 243 -13.20 -3.33 6.26
N HIS A 244 -13.37 -4.63 6.03
CA HIS A 244 -12.68 -5.67 6.80
C HIS A 244 -11.16 -5.66 6.64
N LYS A 245 -10.61 -4.99 5.62
CA LYS A 245 -9.17 -4.88 5.39
C LYS A 245 -8.48 -3.99 6.43
N TYR A 246 -9.18 -2.98 6.92
CA TYR A 246 -8.67 -1.93 7.80
C TYR A 246 -9.14 -2.07 9.25
N LYS A 247 -10.06 -2.99 9.52
CA LYS A 247 -10.49 -3.27 10.88
C LYS A 247 -9.47 -4.14 11.61
N PRO A 248 -9.26 -3.91 12.91
CA PRO A 248 -8.49 -4.82 13.74
C PRO A 248 -9.00 -6.25 13.60
N MET A 249 -8.09 -7.22 13.78
CA MET A 249 -8.45 -8.63 13.77
C MET A 249 -9.50 -8.89 14.86
N PRO A 250 -10.68 -9.45 14.53
CA PRO A 250 -11.66 -9.83 15.55
C PRO A 250 -11.03 -10.85 16.50
N THR A 251 -11.18 -10.61 17.80
CA THR A 251 -10.66 -11.50 18.84
C THR A 251 -11.82 -12.04 19.67
N PHE A 252 -11.76 -13.31 20.04
CA PHE A 252 -12.71 -13.90 20.97
C PHE A 252 -12.45 -13.40 22.39
N SER A 253 -13.50 -12.96 23.07
CA SER A 253 -13.47 -12.67 24.50
C SER A 253 -14.42 -13.64 25.23
N PRO A 254 -13.98 -14.31 26.34
CA PRO A 254 -14.84 -15.22 27.09
C PRO A 254 -16.13 -14.61 27.62
N ASN A 255 -16.20 -13.29 27.74
CA ASN A 255 -17.35 -12.54 28.24
C ASN A 255 -18.32 -12.07 27.13
N ASP A 256 -17.98 -12.29 25.86
CA ASP A 256 -18.76 -11.80 24.71
C ASP A 256 -19.89 -12.78 24.28
N PHE A 257 -20.26 -13.74 25.14
CA PHE A 257 -21.30 -14.74 24.80
C PHE A 257 -22.71 -14.13 24.60
N CYS A 258 -22.90 -12.85 24.82
CA CYS A 258 -24.20 -12.19 24.72
C CYS A 258 -24.32 -11.08 23.66
N ALA A 259 -23.27 -10.70 22.99
CA ALA A 259 -23.37 -9.75 21.89
C ALA A 259 -22.17 -9.94 20.95
N LEU A 260 -22.42 -10.28 19.69
CA LEU A 260 -21.48 -9.90 18.64
C LEU A 260 -21.42 -8.37 18.70
N PRO A 261 -20.32 -7.76 19.16
CA PRO A 261 -20.33 -6.32 19.38
C PRO A 261 -20.33 -5.61 18.04
N SER A 262 -21.46 -5.04 17.70
CA SER A 262 -21.55 -3.96 16.70
C SER A 262 -20.83 -2.68 17.18
N GLN A 263 -20.16 -2.68 18.36
CA GLN A 263 -19.74 -1.46 19.03
C GLN A 263 -18.30 -1.41 19.58
N VAL A 264 -17.44 -2.39 19.35
CA VAL A 264 -16.01 -2.24 19.70
C VAL A 264 -15.18 -2.07 18.43
N TYR A 265 -15.57 -1.13 17.62
CA TYR A 265 -14.70 -0.63 16.57
C TYR A 265 -14.27 0.79 16.96
N ILE A 266 -12.97 0.98 17.12
CA ILE A 266 -12.41 2.33 17.12
C ILE A 266 -12.90 2.96 15.83
N ASP A 267 -13.71 4.00 15.99
CA ASP A 267 -14.29 4.74 14.87
C ASP A 267 -13.14 5.49 14.19
N PHE A 268 -12.64 4.92 13.09
CA PHE A 268 -11.62 5.57 12.26
C PHE A 268 -12.19 6.75 11.44
N ASP A 269 -13.49 7.05 11.60
CA ASP A 269 -14.19 8.13 10.94
C ASP A 269 -14.26 9.40 11.82
N LYS A 270 -13.50 9.48 12.94
CA LYS A 270 -13.34 10.68 13.76
C LYS A 270 -11.92 11.18 13.76
#